data_f71cd11592be7cc61f36d85d37468e7e
#
_entry.id   f71cd11592be7cc61f36d85d37468e7e
#
_cell.length_a   1.000
_cell.length_b   1.000
_cell.length_c   1.000
_cell.angle_alpha   90.00
_cell.angle_beta   90.00
_cell.angle_gamma   90.00
#
_symmetry.space_group_name_H-M   'P 1'
#
loop_
_entity.id
_entity.type
_entity.pdbx_description
1 polymer ?
#
loop_
_entity_poly.entity_id
_entity_poly.type
_entity_poly.pdbx_seq_one_letter_code
_entity_poly.pdbx_strand_id
1 'polypeptide(L)'
;SSVTWTLYKSGLLTFTGTGAIRDYASSAPPWRYSAVTVVVGEGITRLGAYMLAGSTVTSVSLPSTLTDVDTQALNGCRYLTGITFPDGVKTIGEQALSNCTSLTSVTLPASVETIGDRAFMGCTMLASVTIPEGPTHLGTNLFRGDWELKSILLPQSLTQLDESVFSSCGIETITIPDNVTVIGK
;
A
#
# COMPACT_ATOMS: atom_id res chain seq x y z
N SER A 1 -11.93 9.72 -17.67
CA SER A 1 -11.68 8.28 -17.49
C SER A 1 -12.90 7.50 -17.90
N SER A 2 -12.72 6.41 -18.62
CA SER A 2 -13.79 5.50 -19.08
C SER A 2 -13.78 4.17 -18.32
N VAL A 3 -13.43 4.21 -17.04
CA VAL A 3 -13.31 3.00 -16.22
C VAL A 3 -14.70 2.45 -15.88
N THR A 4 -14.89 1.17 -16.16
CA THR A 4 -16.07 0.38 -15.79
C THR A 4 -15.65 -0.79 -14.91
N TRP A 5 -16.61 -1.39 -14.20
CA TRP A 5 -16.36 -2.56 -13.37
C TRP A 5 -17.45 -3.61 -13.54
N THR A 6 -17.08 -4.86 -13.31
CA THR A 6 -18.00 -6.01 -13.31
C THR A 6 -17.69 -6.88 -12.09
N LEU A 7 -18.71 -7.21 -11.31
CA LEU A 7 -18.65 -8.17 -10.21
C LEU A 7 -19.37 -9.45 -10.62
N TYR A 8 -18.64 -10.55 -10.64
CA TYR A 8 -19.16 -11.88 -10.98
C TYR A 8 -19.66 -12.61 -9.72
N LYS A 9 -20.57 -13.55 -9.88
CA LYS A 9 -21.10 -14.39 -8.78
C LYS A 9 -20.01 -15.18 -8.04
N SER A 10 -18.87 -15.42 -8.69
CA SER A 10 -17.68 -16.07 -8.10
C SER A 10 -16.93 -15.21 -7.10
N GLY A 11 -17.28 -13.92 -6.95
CA GLY A 11 -16.52 -12.94 -6.18
C GLY A 11 -15.37 -12.29 -6.97
N LEU A 12 -15.22 -12.59 -8.26
CA LEU A 12 -14.26 -11.89 -9.11
C LEU A 12 -14.80 -10.49 -9.44
N LEU A 13 -14.01 -9.47 -9.11
CA LEU A 13 -14.23 -8.06 -9.48
C LEU A 13 -13.22 -7.66 -10.55
N THR A 14 -13.67 -7.16 -11.67
CA THR A 14 -12.80 -6.66 -12.73
C THR A 14 -13.02 -5.18 -12.96
N PHE A 15 -11.92 -4.45 -13.21
CA PHE A 15 -11.95 -3.07 -13.69
C PHE A 15 -11.36 -3.04 -15.09
N THR A 16 -12.04 -2.36 -16.02
CA THR A 16 -11.60 -2.22 -17.43
C THR A 16 -11.77 -0.78 -17.90
N GLY A 17 -11.03 -0.40 -18.94
CA GLY A 17 -11.06 0.95 -19.49
C GLY A 17 -9.73 1.68 -19.28
N THR A 18 -9.75 3.01 -19.32
CA THR A 18 -8.54 3.83 -19.26
C THR A 18 -8.64 4.97 -18.26
N GLY A 19 -7.51 5.30 -17.63
CA GLY A 19 -7.36 6.40 -16.68
C GLY A 19 -7.56 5.98 -15.23
N ALA A 20 -8.04 6.88 -14.38
CA ALA A 20 -8.16 6.67 -12.94
C ALA A 20 -9.46 5.95 -12.57
N ILE A 21 -9.40 4.97 -11.65
CA ILE A 21 -10.57 4.54 -10.89
C ILE A 21 -10.99 5.71 -10.01
N ARG A 22 -12.28 6.00 -9.97
CA ARG A 22 -12.83 7.09 -9.15
C ARG A 22 -12.61 6.85 -7.66
N ASP A 23 -12.64 7.92 -6.90
CA ASP A 23 -12.66 7.84 -5.44
C ASP A 23 -14.03 7.36 -4.93
N TYR A 24 -14.00 6.60 -3.84
CA TYR A 24 -15.18 6.19 -3.11
C TYR A 24 -15.18 6.88 -1.75
N ALA A 25 -16.34 7.26 -1.26
CA ALA A 25 -16.46 7.73 0.11
C ALA A 25 -16.14 6.57 1.08
N SER A 26 -15.71 6.89 2.30
CA SER A 26 -15.39 5.91 3.36
C SER A 26 -16.54 4.92 3.66
N SER A 27 -17.74 5.19 3.15
CA SER A 27 -18.97 4.40 3.31
C SER A 27 -19.10 3.21 2.37
N ALA A 28 -18.02 2.80 1.73
CA ALA A 28 -17.92 1.53 1.04
C ALA A 28 -18.31 1.53 -0.45
N PRO A 29 -17.43 1.03 -1.30
CA PRO A 29 -17.79 0.66 -2.67
C PRO A 29 -18.80 -0.51 -2.66
N PRO A 30 -19.62 -0.65 -3.70
CA PRO A 30 -20.72 -1.63 -3.74
C PRO A 30 -20.26 -3.10 -3.67
N TRP A 31 -18.98 -3.38 -3.93
CA TRP A 31 -18.39 -4.73 -3.91
C TRP A 31 -17.69 -5.10 -2.59
N ARG A 32 -17.69 -4.24 -1.58
CA ARG A 32 -16.88 -4.37 -0.35
C ARG A 32 -16.94 -5.75 0.30
N TYR A 33 -18.11 -6.36 0.39
CA TYR A 33 -18.31 -7.65 1.05
C TYR A 33 -18.49 -8.82 0.07
N SER A 34 -18.40 -8.56 -1.23
CA SER A 34 -18.67 -9.54 -2.28
C SER A 34 -17.46 -9.85 -3.14
N ALA A 35 -16.50 -8.90 -3.24
CA ALA A 35 -15.28 -9.15 -3.98
C ALA A 35 -14.31 -10.00 -3.14
N VAL A 36 -13.78 -11.04 -3.77
CA VAL A 36 -12.76 -11.94 -3.21
C VAL A 36 -11.45 -11.78 -3.97
N THR A 37 -11.52 -11.75 -5.28
CA THR A 37 -10.38 -11.53 -6.19
C THR A 37 -10.63 -10.29 -7.02
N VAL A 38 -9.62 -9.44 -7.16
CA VAL A 38 -9.70 -8.21 -7.96
C VAL A 38 -8.69 -8.27 -9.09
N VAL A 39 -9.14 -7.93 -10.30
CA VAL A 39 -8.28 -7.74 -11.47
C VAL A 39 -8.48 -6.32 -11.99
N VAL A 40 -7.43 -5.54 -11.95
CA VAL A 40 -7.38 -4.20 -12.54
C VAL A 40 -6.72 -4.32 -13.91
N GLY A 41 -7.45 -3.95 -14.96
CA GLY A 41 -7.01 -4.12 -16.35
C GLY A 41 -6.04 -3.05 -16.82
N GLU A 42 -5.33 -3.36 -17.90
CA GLU A 42 -4.41 -2.44 -18.55
C GLU A 42 -5.11 -1.16 -19.03
N GLY A 43 -4.38 -0.05 -18.99
CA GLY A 43 -4.88 1.30 -19.27
C GLY A 43 -5.34 2.04 -18.01
N ILE A 44 -5.52 1.35 -16.86
CA ILE A 44 -5.83 2.00 -15.59
C ILE A 44 -4.52 2.48 -14.96
N THR A 45 -4.49 3.76 -14.59
CA THR A 45 -3.28 4.44 -14.09
C THR A 45 -3.32 4.74 -12.60
N ARG A 46 -4.52 4.76 -11.97
CA ARG A 46 -4.67 5.14 -10.57
C ARG A 46 -5.73 4.27 -9.88
N LEU A 47 -5.40 3.75 -8.72
CA LEU A 47 -6.39 3.19 -7.79
C LEU A 47 -6.98 4.36 -6.98
N GLY A 48 -8.27 4.61 -7.12
CA GLY A 48 -8.95 5.70 -6.42
C GLY A 48 -9.01 5.50 -4.91
N ALA A 49 -9.17 6.60 -4.19
CA ALA A 49 -9.29 6.57 -2.73
C ALA A 49 -10.44 5.65 -2.28
N TYR A 50 -10.17 4.87 -1.22
CA TYR A 50 -11.11 3.92 -0.57
C TYR A 50 -11.68 2.81 -1.48
N MET A 51 -11.16 2.59 -2.70
CA MET A 51 -11.79 1.69 -3.67
C MET A 51 -11.96 0.24 -3.18
N LEU A 52 -11.06 -0.25 -2.33
CA LEU A 52 -11.14 -1.57 -1.70
C LEU A 52 -11.16 -1.49 -0.16
N ALA A 53 -11.36 -0.32 0.42
CA ALA A 53 -11.28 -0.14 1.86
C ALA A 53 -12.23 -1.07 2.63
N GLY A 54 -11.66 -1.87 3.55
CA GLY A 54 -12.37 -2.84 4.38
C GLY A 54 -12.99 -3.99 3.60
N SER A 55 -12.52 -4.26 2.37
CA SER A 55 -13.02 -5.36 1.55
C SER A 55 -12.53 -6.72 2.03
N THR A 56 -13.26 -7.76 1.63
CA THR A 56 -12.92 -9.18 1.90
C THR A 56 -11.94 -9.78 0.89
N VAL A 57 -11.26 -8.94 0.10
CA VAL A 57 -10.36 -9.38 -0.96
C VAL A 57 -9.16 -10.13 -0.41
N THR A 58 -8.81 -11.22 -1.08
CA THR A 58 -7.65 -12.08 -0.78
C THR A 58 -6.50 -11.87 -1.76
N SER A 59 -6.81 -11.39 -2.97
CA SER A 59 -5.82 -11.10 -4.01
C SER A 59 -6.22 -9.94 -4.90
N VAL A 60 -5.22 -9.17 -5.33
CA VAL A 60 -5.37 -8.04 -6.25
C VAL A 60 -4.29 -8.15 -7.32
N SER A 61 -4.70 -8.18 -8.58
CA SER A 61 -3.81 -8.09 -9.74
C SER A 61 -3.84 -6.67 -10.29
N LEU A 62 -2.66 -6.08 -10.42
CA LEU A 62 -2.47 -4.69 -10.86
C LEU A 62 -1.88 -4.63 -12.27
N PRO A 63 -2.29 -3.65 -13.11
CA PRO A 63 -1.81 -3.49 -14.48
C PRO A 63 -0.43 -2.83 -14.53
N SER A 64 0.33 -3.07 -15.59
CA SER A 64 1.63 -2.42 -15.83
C SER A 64 1.54 -0.90 -15.99
N THR A 65 0.36 -0.39 -16.32
CA THR A 65 0.07 1.04 -16.51
C THR A 65 -0.18 1.81 -15.22
N LEU A 66 -0.23 1.12 -14.05
CA LEU A 66 -0.52 1.76 -12.76
C LEU A 66 0.63 2.67 -12.32
N THR A 67 0.32 3.91 -11.95
CA THR A 67 1.27 4.90 -11.42
C THR A 67 0.97 5.30 -9.98
N ASP A 68 -0.29 5.26 -9.56
CA ASP A 68 -0.69 5.80 -8.25
C ASP A 68 -1.65 4.87 -7.51
N VAL A 69 -1.35 4.65 -6.24
CA VAL A 69 -2.24 4.02 -5.25
C VAL A 69 -2.65 5.10 -4.26
N ASP A 70 -3.92 5.49 -4.27
CA ASP A 70 -4.37 6.66 -3.53
C ASP A 70 -4.69 6.38 -2.07
N THR A 71 -5.06 7.43 -1.35
CA THR A 71 -5.40 7.43 0.08
C THR A 71 -6.38 6.30 0.39
N GLN A 72 -6.00 5.44 1.35
CA GLN A 72 -6.82 4.33 1.85
C GLN A 72 -7.35 3.36 0.78
N ALA A 73 -6.73 3.28 -0.40
CA ALA A 73 -7.23 2.48 -1.51
C ALA A 73 -7.47 1.00 -1.14
N LEU A 74 -6.59 0.41 -0.31
CA LEU A 74 -6.69 -0.96 0.21
C LEU A 74 -6.76 -1.01 1.75
N ASN A 75 -7.07 0.09 2.42
CA ASN A 75 -7.11 0.13 3.88
C ASN A 75 -8.03 -0.96 4.44
N GLY A 76 -7.54 -1.74 5.41
CA GLY A 76 -8.33 -2.77 6.09
C GLY A 76 -8.68 -3.98 5.22
N CYS A 77 -7.98 -4.24 4.12
CA CYS A 77 -8.08 -5.50 3.36
C CYS A 77 -7.42 -6.63 4.17
N ARG A 78 -8.10 -7.08 5.21
CA ARG A 78 -7.53 -7.97 6.25
C ARG A 78 -7.18 -9.37 5.78
N TYR A 79 -7.69 -9.79 4.62
CA TYR A 79 -7.45 -11.12 4.05
C TYR A 79 -6.43 -11.08 2.89
N LEU A 80 -5.94 -9.89 2.52
CA LEU A 80 -4.91 -9.72 1.51
C LEU A 80 -3.58 -10.22 2.04
N THR A 81 -3.04 -11.30 1.47
CA THR A 81 -1.80 -11.93 1.94
C THR A 81 -0.55 -11.42 1.26
N GLY A 82 -0.68 -10.84 0.08
CA GLY A 82 0.40 -10.26 -0.71
C GLY A 82 -0.13 -9.34 -1.80
N ILE A 83 0.72 -8.45 -2.27
CA ILE A 83 0.46 -7.56 -3.40
C ILE A 83 1.77 -7.32 -4.16
N THR A 84 1.71 -7.35 -5.49
CA THR A 84 2.84 -7.00 -6.35
C THR A 84 2.53 -5.69 -7.05
N PHE A 85 3.35 -4.68 -6.78
CA PHE A 85 3.26 -3.40 -7.48
C PHE A 85 4.05 -3.44 -8.78
N PRO A 86 3.50 -2.95 -9.91
CA PRO A 86 4.24 -2.87 -11.17
C PRO A 86 5.29 -1.74 -11.11
N ASP A 87 6.29 -1.84 -12.00
CA ASP A 87 7.46 -0.95 -12.05
C ASP A 87 7.13 0.53 -12.37
N GLY A 88 5.88 0.85 -12.71
CA GLY A 88 5.42 2.21 -12.98
C GLY A 88 4.92 2.99 -11.76
N VAL A 89 4.71 2.32 -10.62
CA VAL A 89 4.11 2.94 -9.43
C VAL A 89 5.07 3.96 -8.81
N LYS A 90 4.60 5.20 -8.67
CA LYS A 90 5.32 6.34 -8.10
C LYS A 90 4.84 6.73 -6.70
N THR A 91 3.54 6.56 -6.46
CA THR A 91 2.93 7.04 -5.21
C THR A 91 2.19 5.91 -4.50
N ILE A 92 2.52 5.71 -3.23
CA ILE A 92 1.72 4.98 -2.25
C ILE A 92 1.11 6.01 -1.30
N GLY A 93 -0.21 6.19 -1.36
CA GLY A 93 -0.93 7.23 -0.64
C GLY A 93 -1.03 7.01 0.87
N GLU A 94 -1.55 8.02 1.56
CA GLU A 94 -1.80 7.95 3.01
C GLU A 94 -2.71 6.74 3.34
N GLN A 95 -2.30 5.92 4.34
CA GLN A 95 -3.03 4.73 4.81
C GLN A 95 -3.38 3.72 3.68
N ALA A 96 -2.70 3.73 2.55
CA ALA A 96 -3.08 2.95 1.37
C ALA A 96 -3.26 1.46 1.65
N LEU A 97 -2.42 0.86 2.49
CA LEU A 97 -2.49 -0.54 2.92
C LEU A 97 -2.61 -0.69 4.45
N SER A 98 -2.96 0.37 5.17
CA SER A 98 -3.10 0.31 6.63
C SER A 98 -4.08 -0.81 7.04
N ASN A 99 -3.79 -1.51 8.13
CA ASN A 99 -4.60 -2.62 8.66
C ASN A 99 -4.82 -3.81 7.69
N CYS A 100 -3.92 -4.04 6.74
CA CYS A 100 -3.86 -5.27 5.95
C CYS A 100 -3.21 -6.38 6.81
N THR A 101 -3.95 -6.90 7.79
CA THR A 101 -3.40 -7.71 8.89
C THR A 101 -2.87 -9.09 8.46
N SER A 102 -3.19 -9.59 7.28
CA SER A 102 -2.65 -10.84 6.71
C SER A 102 -1.51 -10.61 5.72
N LEU A 103 -1.14 -9.37 5.44
CA LEU A 103 -0.05 -9.05 4.51
C LEU A 103 1.28 -9.45 5.13
N THR A 104 2.05 -10.33 4.47
CA THR A 104 3.29 -10.89 5.01
C THR A 104 4.55 -10.23 4.49
N SER A 105 4.51 -9.74 3.26
CA SER A 105 5.65 -9.07 2.63
C SER A 105 5.19 -8.03 1.61
N VAL A 106 6.00 -6.99 1.44
CA VAL A 106 5.82 -5.96 0.40
C VAL A 106 7.17 -5.62 -0.21
N THR A 107 7.22 -5.63 -1.54
CA THR A 107 8.35 -5.08 -2.31
C THR A 107 7.83 -3.90 -3.10
N LEU A 108 8.35 -2.72 -2.80
CA LEU A 108 8.04 -1.51 -3.56
C LEU A 108 8.98 -1.41 -4.77
N PRO A 109 8.47 -1.06 -5.96
CA PRO A 109 9.30 -0.93 -7.16
C PRO A 109 10.23 0.29 -7.10
N ALA A 110 11.31 0.25 -7.89
CA ALA A 110 12.31 1.32 -7.93
C ALA A 110 11.75 2.69 -8.37
N SER A 111 10.58 2.71 -8.97
CA SER A 111 9.89 3.93 -9.40
C SER A 111 9.20 4.70 -8.26
N VAL A 112 9.09 4.12 -7.05
CA VAL A 112 8.39 4.78 -5.93
C VAL A 112 9.18 5.99 -5.46
N GLU A 113 8.53 7.14 -5.51
CA GLU A 113 9.06 8.44 -5.09
C GLU A 113 8.49 8.87 -3.73
N THR A 114 7.23 8.50 -3.44
CA THR A 114 6.52 8.92 -2.22
C THR A 114 5.78 7.77 -1.55
N ILE A 115 5.89 7.72 -0.22
CA ILE A 115 5.15 6.80 0.65
C ILE A 115 4.47 7.65 1.72
N GLY A 116 3.15 7.69 1.69
CA GLY A 116 2.34 8.53 2.58
C GLY A 116 2.30 8.04 4.02
N ASP A 117 1.82 8.91 4.90
CA ASP A 117 1.64 8.62 6.32
C ASP A 117 0.82 7.36 6.54
N ARG A 118 1.21 6.53 7.52
CA ARG A 118 0.49 5.32 7.94
C ARG A 118 0.25 4.32 6.81
N ALA A 119 1.00 4.38 5.70
CA ALA A 119 0.70 3.56 4.51
C ALA A 119 0.63 2.06 4.80
N PHE A 120 1.42 1.55 5.74
CA PHE A 120 1.42 0.15 6.19
C PHE A 120 1.01 -0.04 7.65
N MET A 121 0.59 1.01 8.36
CA MET A 121 0.25 0.94 9.79
C MET A 121 -0.67 -0.23 10.12
N GLY A 122 -0.33 -1.04 11.12
CA GLY A 122 -1.16 -2.14 11.61
C GLY A 122 -1.19 -3.37 10.71
N CYS A 123 -0.21 -3.54 9.82
CA CYS A 123 0.01 -4.77 9.05
C CYS A 123 0.70 -5.80 9.94
N THR A 124 -0.02 -6.35 10.91
CA THR A 124 0.52 -7.10 12.05
C THR A 124 1.33 -8.35 11.69
N MET A 125 1.10 -8.94 10.51
CA MET A 125 1.86 -10.08 9.98
C MET A 125 2.96 -9.68 8.99
N LEU A 126 3.19 -8.38 8.78
CA LEU A 126 4.20 -7.89 7.83
C LEU A 126 5.62 -8.13 8.37
N ALA A 127 6.28 -9.16 7.85
CA ALA A 127 7.60 -9.58 8.29
C ALA A 127 8.74 -9.01 7.46
N SER A 128 8.46 -8.60 6.22
CA SER A 128 9.48 -8.11 5.27
C SER A 128 8.95 -6.98 4.41
N VAL A 129 9.72 -5.89 4.34
CA VAL A 129 9.46 -4.76 3.45
C VAL A 129 10.76 -4.38 2.74
N THR A 130 10.67 -4.23 1.41
CA THR A 130 11.75 -3.66 0.61
C THR A 130 11.34 -2.26 0.16
N ILE A 131 12.10 -1.24 0.62
CA ILE A 131 11.95 0.16 0.22
C ILE A 131 13.05 0.46 -0.79
N PRO A 132 12.74 0.95 -2.00
CA PRO A 132 13.74 1.29 -3.00
C PRO A 132 14.49 2.57 -2.65
N GLU A 133 15.60 2.81 -3.35
CA GLU A 133 16.17 4.15 -3.41
C GLU A 133 15.19 5.09 -4.15
N GLY A 134 14.95 6.27 -3.61
CA GLY A 134 14.02 7.26 -4.16
C GLY A 134 13.35 8.09 -3.08
N PRO A 135 12.57 7.50 -2.17
CA PRO A 135 11.99 8.23 -1.04
C PRO A 135 13.06 8.92 -0.19
N THR A 136 12.87 10.19 0.12
CA THR A 136 13.78 10.97 0.97
C THR A 136 13.34 11.01 2.43
N HIS A 137 12.10 10.62 2.71
CA HIS A 137 11.55 10.48 4.05
C HIS A 137 10.56 9.30 4.10
N LEU A 138 10.33 8.78 5.30
CA LEU A 138 9.28 7.82 5.59
C LEU A 138 8.20 8.52 6.41
N GLY A 139 6.96 8.45 5.93
CA GLY A 139 5.82 9.16 6.52
C GLY A 139 5.54 8.79 7.98
N THR A 140 4.88 9.68 8.69
CA THR A 140 4.50 9.53 10.11
C THR A 140 3.73 8.23 10.35
N ASN A 141 4.12 7.46 11.39
CA ASN A 141 3.51 6.18 11.75
C ASN A 141 3.52 5.12 10.64
N LEU A 142 4.46 5.15 9.71
CA LEU A 142 4.45 4.33 8.50
C LEU A 142 4.24 2.84 8.78
N PHE A 143 4.99 2.27 9.74
CA PHE A 143 4.94 0.85 10.15
C PHE A 143 4.42 0.66 11.58
N ARG A 144 3.73 1.66 12.13
CA ARG A 144 3.28 1.56 13.53
C ARG A 144 2.39 0.34 13.75
N GLY A 145 2.78 -0.51 14.70
CA GLY A 145 2.04 -1.71 15.09
C GLY A 145 2.31 -2.94 14.21
N ASP A 146 3.37 -2.94 13.42
CA ASP A 146 3.79 -4.06 12.57
C ASP A 146 4.71 -4.98 13.39
N TRP A 147 4.12 -5.82 14.23
CA TRP A 147 4.84 -6.59 15.26
C TRP A 147 5.77 -7.66 14.70
N GLU A 148 5.47 -8.18 13.51
CA GLU A 148 6.31 -9.18 12.86
C GLU A 148 7.47 -8.57 12.06
N LEU A 149 7.52 -7.24 11.89
CA LEU A 149 8.64 -6.55 11.24
C LEU A 149 9.84 -6.48 12.19
N LYS A 150 10.73 -7.48 12.11
CA LYS A 150 11.90 -7.65 12.99
C LYS A 150 13.14 -6.90 12.51
N SER A 151 13.24 -6.66 11.23
CA SER A 151 14.32 -5.92 10.61
C SER A 151 13.84 -5.24 9.33
N ILE A 152 14.51 -4.17 8.96
CA ILE A 152 14.30 -3.46 7.69
C ILE A 152 15.61 -2.84 7.23
N LEU A 153 15.87 -2.90 5.92
CA LEU A 153 16.93 -2.16 5.29
C LEU A 153 16.39 -0.80 4.83
N LEU A 154 17.00 0.27 5.35
CA LEU A 154 16.62 1.63 4.96
C LEU A 154 17.45 2.08 3.74
N PRO A 155 16.84 2.73 2.73
CA PRO A 155 17.56 3.21 1.56
C PRO A 155 18.47 4.40 1.91
N GLN A 156 19.57 4.54 1.17
CA GLN A 156 20.54 5.61 1.37
C GLN A 156 20.02 6.99 0.93
N SER A 157 18.92 7.02 0.15
CA SER A 157 18.24 8.26 -0.23
C SER A 157 17.55 8.98 0.92
N LEU A 158 17.32 8.29 2.07
CA LEU A 158 16.63 8.89 3.21
C LEU A 158 17.46 10.01 3.84
N THR A 159 16.80 11.14 4.08
CA THR A 159 17.32 12.29 4.83
C THR A 159 16.57 12.54 6.14
N GLN A 160 15.39 11.92 6.28
CA GLN A 160 14.52 12.09 7.44
C GLN A 160 13.74 10.80 7.74
N LEU A 161 13.58 10.51 9.03
CA LEU A 161 12.57 9.60 9.57
C LEU A 161 11.54 10.43 10.31
N ASP A 162 10.27 10.32 9.89
CA ASP A 162 9.20 11.11 10.49
C ASP A 162 8.78 10.54 11.88
N GLU A 163 7.73 11.11 12.47
CA GLU A 163 7.31 10.75 13.81
C GLU A 163 6.78 9.30 13.86
N SER A 164 7.20 8.54 14.87
CA SER A 164 6.66 7.23 15.22
C SER A 164 6.67 6.19 14.07
N VAL A 165 7.59 6.31 13.10
CA VAL A 165 7.69 5.42 11.92
C VAL A 165 7.66 3.95 12.32
N PHE A 166 8.39 3.57 13.37
CA PHE A 166 8.53 2.20 13.87
C PHE A 166 7.91 1.97 15.24
N SER A 167 7.00 2.84 15.66
CA SER A 167 6.35 2.70 16.98
C SER A 167 5.60 1.37 17.09
N SER A 168 5.84 0.62 18.14
CA SER A 168 5.23 -0.70 18.40
C SER A 168 5.50 -1.73 17.28
N CYS A 169 6.62 -1.60 16.56
CA CYS A 169 7.13 -2.64 15.67
C CYS A 169 7.90 -3.70 16.44
N GLY A 170 8.14 -4.84 15.77
CA GLY A 170 9.00 -5.90 16.27
C GLY A 170 10.51 -5.67 16.05
N ILE A 171 10.93 -4.50 15.53
CA ILE A 171 12.32 -4.23 15.17
C ILE A 171 13.23 -4.30 16.40
N GLU A 172 14.23 -5.18 16.34
CA GLU A 172 15.22 -5.37 17.39
C GLU A 172 16.47 -4.51 17.15
N THR A 173 16.86 -4.38 15.89
CA THR A 173 18.01 -3.57 15.47
C THR A 173 17.72 -2.91 14.14
N ILE A 174 18.23 -1.68 13.96
CA ILE A 174 18.11 -0.93 12.72
C ILE A 174 19.38 -0.13 12.48
N THR A 175 19.84 -0.11 11.23
CA THR A 175 20.92 0.79 10.82
C THR A 175 20.30 2.02 10.16
N ILE A 176 20.56 3.18 10.72
CA ILE A 176 20.13 4.46 10.17
C ILE A 176 21.17 4.90 9.13
N PRO A 177 20.76 5.23 7.90
CA PRO A 177 21.66 5.75 6.87
C PRO A 177 22.35 7.06 7.30
N ASP A 178 23.61 7.24 6.88
CA ASP A 178 24.42 8.42 7.24
C ASP A 178 23.81 9.76 6.77
N ASN A 179 22.97 9.71 5.74
CA ASN A 179 22.29 10.89 5.19
C ASN A 179 21.08 11.34 6.02
N VAL A 180 20.63 10.55 7.00
CA VAL A 180 19.51 10.93 7.87
C VAL A 180 19.95 11.97 8.87
N THR A 181 19.42 13.17 8.74
CA THR A 181 19.73 14.34 9.60
C THR A 181 18.62 14.68 10.57
N VAL A 182 17.40 14.14 10.36
CA VAL A 182 16.23 14.39 11.19
C VAL A 182 15.59 13.07 11.58
N ILE A 183 15.36 12.88 12.87
CA ILE A 183 14.61 11.73 13.43
C ILE A 183 13.49 12.31 14.29
N GLY A 184 12.25 12.03 13.88
CA GLY A 184 11.04 12.35 14.65
C GLY A 184 10.94 11.55 15.95
N LYS A 185 10.06 11.98 16.84
CA LYS A 185 9.83 11.35 18.16
C LYS A 185 9.12 10.01 18.05
#